data_efdd6b15b666f3444f44d8495897470f
#
_entry.id   efdd6b15b666f3444f44d8495897470f
#
_cell.length_a   1.000
_cell.length_b   1.000
_cell.length_c   1.000
_cell.angle_alpha   90.00
_cell.angle_beta   90.00
_cell.angle_gamma   90.00
#
_symmetry.space_group_name_H-M   'P 1'
#
loop_
_entity.id
_entity.type
_entity.pdbx_description
1 polymer ?
#
loop_
_entity_poly.entity_id
_entity_poly.type
_entity_poly.pdbx_seq_one_letter_code
_entity_poly.pdbx_strand_id
1 'polypeptide(L)'
;MATEEEIRSEVLELGRLSAEQENILYNICLKQDELGRESTNILLDQVVDNPVYQPMLDRSYLTYDVFNHGSKHEIACLYATLKGLRYCILFGEELSKRRKLNPA
;
A
#
# COMPACT_ATOMS: atom_id res chain seq x y z
N MET A 1 -18.00 2.61 -0.91
CA MET A 1 -17.01 2.23 0.13
C MET A 1 -16.66 0.77 -0.08
N ALA A 2 -15.37 0.44 -0.15
CA ALA A 2 -14.94 -0.93 -0.37
C ALA A 2 -15.19 -1.79 0.87
N THR A 3 -16.00 -2.83 0.74
CA THR A 3 -16.26 -3.80 1.80
C THR A 3 -15.32 -4.98 1.70
N GLU A 4 -15.30 -5.81 2.74
CA GLU A 4 -14.54 -7.06 2.73
C GLU A 4 -14.95 -7.95 1.56
N GLU A 5 -16.25 -8.01 1.27
CA GLU A 5 -16.77 -8.81 0.15
C GLU A 5 -16.28 -8.30 -1.19
N GLU A 6 -16.23 -6.99 -1.38
CA GLU A 6 -15.71 -6.40 -2.60
C GLU A 6 -14.24 -6.74 -2.81
N ILE A 7 -13.46 -6.69 -1.73
CA ILE A 7 -12.04 -7.03 -1.79
C ILE A 7 -11.87 -8.52 -2.11
N ARG A 8 -12.65 -9.40 -1.47
CA ARG A 8 -12.60 -10.84 -1.76
C ARG A 8 -12.98 -11.13 -3.21
N SER A 9 -14.00 -10.47 -3.73
CA SER A 9 -14.43 -10.63 -5.12
C SER A 9 -13.34 -10.16 -6.09
N GLU A 10 -12.72 -9.03 -5.81
CA GLU A 10 -11.62 -8.51 -6.62
C GLU A 10 -10.42 -9.46 -6.62
N VAL A 11 -10.09 -10.03 -5.46
CA VAL A 11 -8.99 -10.99 -5.34
C VAL A 11 -9.29 -12.26 -6.12
N LEU A 12 -10.53 -12.72 -6.13
CA LEU A 12 -10.92 -13.88 -6.93
C LEU A 12 -10.81 -13.61 -8.43
N GLU A 13 -11.12 -12.39 -8.86
CA GLU A 13 -11.10 -12.00 -10.26
C GLU A 13 -9.70 -11.64 -10.75
N LEU A 14 -8.98 -10.83 -10.00
CA LEU A 14 -7.71 -10.25 -10.41
C LEU A 14 -6.49 -10.87 -9.73
N GLY A 15 -6.71 -11.67 -8.70
CA GLY A 15 -5.64 -12.25 -7.90
C GLY A 15 -5.24 -11.37 -6.73
N ARG A 16 -4.52 -11.95 -5.78
CA ARG A 16 -3.93 -11.20 -4.67
C ARG A 16 -2.76 -10.37 -5.18
N LEU A 17 -2.44 -9.34 -4.44
CA LEU A 17 -1.19 -8.61 -4.65
C LEU A 17 -0.02 -9.58 -4.44
N SER A 18 1.12 -9.27 -5.05
CA SER A 18 2.33 -10.07 -4.83
C SER A 18 2.79 -9.98 -3.38
N ALA A 19 3.65 -10.90 -2.95
CA ALA A 19 4.21 -10.86 -1.59
C ALA A 19 4.93 -9.54 -1.32
N GLU A 20 5.69 -9.05 -2.29
CA GLU A 20 6.38 -7.76 -2.19
C GLU A 20 5.38 -6.61 -2.03
N GLN A 21 4.33 -6.59 -2.85
CA GLN A 21 3.31 -5.55 -2.78
C GLN A 21 2.55 -5.59 -1.46
N GLU A 22 2.20 -6.78 -0.98
CA GLU A 22 1.53 -6.94 0.30
C GLU A 22 2.40 -6.47 1.46
N ASN A 23 3.69 -6.74 1.42
CA ASN A 23 4.62 -6.27 2.44
C ASN A 23 4.71 -4.74 2.47
N ILE A 24 4.79 -4.13 1.30
CA ILE A 24 4.81 -2.66 1.17
C ILE A 24 3.52 -2.07 1.74
N LEU A 25 2.38 -2.58 1.32
CA LEU A 25 1.08 -2.09 1.77
C LEU A 25 0.93 -2.26 3.29
N TYR A 26 1.29 -3.41 3.82
CA TYR A 26 1.21 -3.70 5.24
C TYR A 26 2.07 -2.76 6.07
N ASN A 27 3.30 -2.51 5.62
CA ASN A 27 4.21 -1.58 6.30
C ASN A 27 3.64 -0.15 6.31
N ILE A 28 3.05 0.28 5.22
CA ILE A 28 2.40 1.60 5.14
C ILE A 28 1.22 1.66 6.11
N CYS A 29 0.39 0.62 6.15
CA CYS A 29 -0.75 0.55 7.08
C CYS A 29 -0.29 0.62 8.54
N LEU A 30 0.76 -0.10 8.90
CA LEU A 30 1.29 -0.10 10.26
C LEU A 30 1.78 1.28 10.68
N LYS A 31 2.49 1.97 9.80
CA LYS A 31 2.95 3.34 10.09
C LYS A 31 1.80 4.29 10.33
N GLN A 32 0.72 4.17 9.55
CA GLN A 32 -0.45 5.01 9.73
C GLN A 32 -1.15 4.75 11.06
N ASP A 33 -1.24 3.48 11.47
CA ASP A 33 -1.91 3.09 12.72
C ASP A 33 -1.09 3.43 13.97
N GLU A 34 0.20 3.08 13.97
CA GLU A 34 1.05 3.25 15.16
C GLU A 34 1.43 4.70 15.42
N LEU A 35 1.67 5.45 14.36
CA LEU A 35 2.22 6.80 14.46
C LEU A 35 1.23 7.88 14.03
N GLY A 36 0.00 7.48 13.77
CA GLY A 36 -1.14 8.36 13.55
C GLY A 36 -1.15 9.08 12.22
N ARG A 37 -0.04 9.54 11.70
CA ARG A 37 0.01 10.32 10.47
C ARG A 37 1.29 10.20 9.68
N GLU A 38 2.19 9.32 10.07
CA GLU A 38 3.40 9.16 9.27
C GLU A 38 3.05 8.51 7.95
N SER A 39 3.42 9.19 6.89
CA SER A 39 3.33 8.66 5.55
C SER A 39 4.68 8.08 5.15
N THR A 40 4.67 7.19 4.18
CA THR A 40 5.89 6.68 3.58
C THR A 40 6.28 7.63 2.45
N ASN A 41 7.45 8.25 2.57
CA ASN A 41 7.93 9.22 1.59
C ASN A 41 9.01 8.60 0.71
N ILE A 42 8.78 8.58 -0.59
CA ILE A 42 9.78 8.12 -1.56
C ILE A 42 9.81 9.08 -2.74
N LEU A 43 10.86 8.99 -3.53
CA LEU A 43 10.95 9.84 -4.73
C LEU A 43 9.82 9.51 -5.68
N LEU A 44 9.21 10.53 -6.27
CA LEU A 44 8.06 10.37 -7.16
C LEU A 44 8.40 9.49 -8.36
N ASP A 45 9.60 9.61 -8.92
CA ASP A 45 10.02 8.80 -10.06
C ASP A 45 10.17 7.31 -9.75
N GLN A 46 10.24 6.96 -8.46
CA GLN A 46 10.27 5.56 -8.02
C GLN A 46 8.87 4.96 -7.85
N VAL A 47 7.83 5.78 -7.92
CA VAL A 47 6.43 5.35 -7.83
C VAL A 47 5.77 5.32 -9.19
N VAL A 48 5.95 6.39 -9.96
CA VAL A 48 5.32 6.56 -11.28
C VAL A 48 5.90 5.51 -12.24
N ASP A 49 5.01 4.84 -12.93
CA ASP A 49 5.37 3.78 -13.90
C ASP A 49 6.17 2.61 -13.31
N ASN A 50 6.15 2.47 -11.99
CA ASN A 50 6.81 1.34 -11.33
C ASN A 50 5.84 0.16 -11.27
N PRO A 51 6.17 -1.00 -11.85
CA PRO A 51 5.27 -2.14 -11.89
C PRO A 51 4.93 -2.72 -10.51
N VAL A 52 5.70 -2.40 -9.47
CA VAL A 52 5.37 -2.82 -8.10
C VAL A 52 4.24 -1.96 -7.53
N TYR A 53 4.35 -0.63 -7.69
CA TYR A 53 3.37 0.31 -7.14
C TYR A 53 2.12 0.47 -8.01
N GLN A 54 2.28 0.38 -9.31
CA GLN A 54 1.20 0.67 -10.25
C GLN A 54 -0.07 -0.15 -10.00
N PRO A 55 -0.02 -1.46 -9.82
CA PRO A 55 -1.23 -2.24 -9.53
C PRO A 55 -1.92 -1.82 -8.23
N MET A 56 -1.15 -1.45 -7.21
CA MET A 56 -1.73 -0.98 -5.94
C MET A 56 -2.43 0.37 -6.10
N LEU A 57 -1.88 1.24 -6.93
CA LEU A 57 -2.50 2.53 -7.25
C LEU A 57 -3.74 2.34 -8.12
N ASP A 58 -3.65 1.52 -9.16
CA ASP A 58 -4.75 1.26 -10.09
C ASP A 58 -5.94 0.61 -9.39
N ARG A 59 -5.68 -0.28 -8.44
CA ARG A 59 -6.72 -0.96 -7.66
C ARG A 59 -7.15 -0.16 -6.44
N SER A 60 -6.64 1.05 -6.26
CA SER A 60 -7.01 1.98 -5.19
C SER A 60 -6.66 1.48 -3.77
N TYR A 61 -5.63 0.66 -3.64
CA TYR A 61 -5.14 0.28 -2.31
C TYR A 61 -4.21 1.34 -1.73
N LEU A 62 -3.50 2.07 -2.57
CA LEU A 62 -2.64 3.17 -2.19
C LEU A 62 -3.02 4.44 -2.95
N THR A 63 -2.71 5.57 -2.35
CA THR A 63 -2.73 6.87 -3.01
C THR A 63 -1.50 7.66 -2.55
N TYR A 64 -1.21 8.77 -3.17
CA TYR A 64 -0.09 9.60 -2.77
C TYR A 64 -0.35 11.08 -3.03
N ASP A 65 0.29 11.92 -2.22
CA ASP A 65 0.38 13.36 -2.44
C ASP A 65 1.80 13.68 -2.89
N VAL A 66 1.96 14.71 -3.72
CA VAL A 66 3.27 15.10 -4.23
C VAL A 66 3.72 16.37 -3.52
N PHE A 67 4.95 16.35 -3.02
CA PHE A 67 5.62 17.52 -2.44
C PHE A 67 6.78 17.93 -3.32
N ASN A 68 7.19 19.18 -3.18
CA ASN A 68 8.29 19.77 -3.93
C ASN A 68 8.04 19.79 -5.45
N HIS A 69 6.81 20.10 -5.84
CA HIS A 69 6.45 20.23 -7.26
C HIS A 69 7.40 21.14 -8.01
N GLY A 70 7.82 20.69 -9.19
CA GLY A 70 8.69 21.47 -10.05
C GLY A 70 10.16 21.47 -9.66
N SER A 71 10.52 20.78 -8.57
CA SER A 71 11.92 20.63 -8.17
C SER A 71 12.50 19.35 -8.78
N LYS A 72 13.82 19.19 -8.67
CA LYS A 72 14.51 17.96 -9.10
C LYS A 72 14.19 16.77 -8.22
N HIS A 73 13.61 17.00 -7.04
CA HIS A 73 13.36 15.99 -6.02
C HIS A 73 11.91 16.02 -5.57
N GLU A 74 11.01 15.76 -6.51
CA GLU A 74 9.61 15.58 -6.16
C GLU A 74 9.44 14.34 -5.31
N ILE A 75 8.69 14.47 -4.22
CA ILE A 75 8.48 13.39 -3.24
C ILE A 75 7.03 12.97 -3.28
N ALA A 76 6.81 11.66 -3.36
CA ALA A 76 5.49 11.07 -3.18
C ALA A 76 5.32 10.63 -1.74
N CYS A 77 4.28 11.16 -1.07
CA CYS A 77 3.86 10.71 0.25
C CYS A 77 2.78 9.65 0.05
N LEU A 78 3.09 8.41 0.35
CA LEU A 78 2.19 7.28 0.14
C LEU A 78 1.30 7.07 1.35
N TYR A 79 0.02 6.81 1.09
CA TYR A 79 -0.97 6.46 2.11
C TYR A 79 -1.74 5.23 1.66
N ALA A 80 -2.08 4.38 2.62
CA ALA A 80 -3.06 3.34 2.37
C ALA A 80 -4.45 3.99 2.36
N THR A 81 -5.24 3.65 1.37
CA THR A 81 -6.65 4.05 1.32
C THR A 81 -7.46 3.22 2.32
N LEU A 82 -8.72 3.56 2.54
CA LEU A 82 -9.60 2.73 3.35
C LEU A 82 -9.67 1.30 2.80
N LYS A 83 -9.69 1.17 1.47
CA LYS A 83 -9.65 -0.15 0.81
C LYS A 83 -8.36 -0.89 1.13
N GLY A 84 -7.22 -0.18 1.09
CA GLY A 84 -5.92 -0.76 1.44
C GLY A 84 -5.84 -1.21 2.89
N LEU A 85 -6.38 -0.41 3.81
CA LEU A 85 -6.46 -0.78 5.23
C LEU A 85 -7.31 -2.03 5.42
N ARG A 86 -8.44 -2.12 4.73
CA ARG A 86 -9.30 -3.31 4.80
C ARG A 86 -8.65 -4.55 4.21
N TYR A 87 -7.88 -4.40 3.14
CA TYR A 87 -7.08 -5.49 2.60
C TYR A 87 -6.10 -6.03 3.65
N CYS A 88 -5.42 -5.14 4.34
CA CYS A 88 -4.47 -5.50 5.39
C CYS A 88 -5.16 -6.18 6.57
N ILE A 89 -6.37 -5.75 6.92
CA ILE A 89 -7.16 -6.40 7.97
C ILE A 89 -7.57 -7.81 7.54
N LEU A 90 -8.05 -7.94 6.31
CA LEU A 90 -8.53 -9.21 5.77
C LEU A 90 -7.43 -10.29 5.74
N PHE A 91 -6.21 -9.90 5.36
CA PHE A 91 -5.07 -10.80 5.28
C PHE A 91 -4.07 -10.60 6.43
N GLY A 92 -4.46 -9.83 7.45
CA GLY A 92 -3.56 -9.35 8.50
C GLY A 92 -2.85 -10.45 9.26
N GLU A 93 -3.53 -11.54 9.56
CA GLU A 93 -2.93 -12.65 10.30
C GLU A 93 -1.77 -13.27 9.51
N GLU A 94 -1.98 -13.52 8.23
CA GLU A 94 -0.95 -14.07 7.34
C GLU A 94 0.20 -13.08 7.15
N LEU A 95 -0.11 -11.80 6.93
CA LEU A 95 0.89 -10.76 6.74
C LEU A 95 1.73 -10.55 7.99
N SER A 96 1.10 -10.59 9.17
CA SER A 96 1.79 -10.49 10.44
C SER A 96 2.77 -11.64 10.66
N LYS A 97 2.36 -12.86 10.35
CA LYS A 97 3.22 -14.04 10.45
C LYS A 97 4.41 -13.93 9.51
N ARG A 98 4.17 -13.51 8.27
CA ARG A 98 5.22 -13.34 7.27
C ARG A 98 6.26 -12.31 7.74
N ARG A 99 5.81 -11.22 8.34
CA ARG A 99 6.69 -10.18 8.86
C ARG A 99 7.57 -10.68 10.00
N LYS A 100 7.04 -11.54 10.87
CA LYS A 100 7.81 -12.14 11.97
C LYS A 100 8.90 -13.08 11.46
N LEU A 101 8.62 -13.80 10.36
CA LEU A 101 9.58 -14.70 9.76
C LEU A 101 10.67 -13.97 8.96
N ASN A 102 10.32 -12.84 8.37
CA ASN A 102 11.23 -12.04 7.54
C ASN A 102 11.16 -10.58 7.97
N PRO A 103 11.69 -10.24 9.15
CA PRO A 103 11.73 -8.84 9.58
C PRO A 103 12.68 -8.07 8.67
N ALA A 104 12.14 -7.19 7.89
CA ALA A 104 12.92 -6.36 6.99
C ALA A 104 13.44 -5.14 7.74
#